data_05cc343281ad491a61fe944d94aad081
#
_entry.id   05cc343281ad491a61fe944d94aad081
#
_cell.length_a   1.000
_cell.length_b   1.000
_cell.length_c   1.000
_cell.angle_alpha   90.00
_cell.angle_beta   90.00
_cell.angle_gamma   90.00
#
_symmetry.space_group_name_H-M   'P 1'
#
loop_
_entity.id
_entity.type
_entity.pdbx_description
1 polymer ?
#
loop_
_entity_poly.entity_id
_entity_poly.type
_entity_poly.pdbx_seq_one_letter_code
_entity_poly.pdbx_strand_id
1 'polypeptide(L)'
;MGFKRSFVGICLVLLALAWSTPARSASPIPMKTAWLGEHETFAVWYAKQKGWDKEAGLDLTMLRFDSGKAIVEGVLAYDWAIAGCGAVPALTAALSERLDIIAVANDESAANALYVRADSPLLSIKGTNPAYPDIYGDQATVKGKEILCPKGTSAHYMMAAWLKSLGLEEKDVRV
;
A
#
# COMPACT_ATOMS: atom_id res chain seq x y z
N MET A 1 25.52 -59.26 -37.90
CA MET A 1 25.13 -59.06 -36.51
C MET A 1 25.03 -57.58 -36.12
N GLY A 2 25.05 -56.61 -37.06
CA GLY A 2 25.07 -55.14 -36.81
C GLY A 2 23.71 -54.45 -36.82
N PHE A 3 22.69 -55.02 -37.43
CA PHE A 3 21.40 -54.32 -37.69
C PHE A 3 20.47 -54.19 -36.47
N LYS A 4 20.54 -55.11 -35.50
CA LYS A 4 19.66 -55.08 -34.28
C LYS A 4 20.06 -54.01 -33.25
N ARG A 5 21.34 -53.61 -33.22
CA ARG A 5 21.81 -52.58 -32.24
C ARG A 5 21.41 -51.15 -32.61
N SER A 6 21.35 -50.85 -33.91
CA SER A 6 20.95 -49.50 -34.38
C SER A 6 19.46 -49.22 -34.18
N PHE A 7 18.60 -50.23 -34.27
CA PHE A 7 17.16 -50.07 -34.10
C PHE A 7 16.75 -49.75 -32.64
N VAL A 8 17.43 -50.37 -31.68
CA VAL A 8 17.19 -50.10 -30.24
C VAL A 8 17.62 -48.69 -29.85
N GLY A 9 18.72 -48.19 -30.42
CA GLY A 9 19.20 -46.82 -30.18
C GLY A 9 18.24 -45.74 -30.70
N ILE A 10 17.66 -45.96 -31.90
CA ILE A 10 16.68 -45.03 -32.50
C ILE A 10 15.37 -45.02 -31.69
N CYS A 11 14.88 -46.16 -31.23
CA CYS A 11 13.68 -46.22 -30.39
C CYS A 11 13.86 -45.53 -29.03
N LEU A 12 15.03 -45.63 -28.39
CA LEU A 12 15.33 -44.95 -27.13
C LEU A 12 15.39 -43.42 -27.29
N VAL A 13 15.95 -42.93 -28.39
CA VAL A 13 15.98 -41.47 -28.69
C VAL A 13 14.59 -40.94 -29.01
N LEU A 14 13.76 -41.69 -29.72
CA LEU A 14 12.36 -41.30 -29.96
C LEU A 14 11.48 -41.36 -28.72
N LEU A 15 11.72 -42.29 -27.77
CA LEU A 15 11.04 -42.29 -26.49
C LEU A 15 11.44 -41.09 -25.60
N ALA A 16 12.70 -40.66 -25.62
CA ALA A 16 13.18 -39.51 -24.90
C ALA A 16 12.61 -38.17 -25.40
N LEU A 17 12.38 -38.08 -26.71
CA LEU A 17 11.74 -36.94 -27.34
C LEU A 17 10.22 -36.85 -27.09
N ALA A 18 9.55 -37.99 -26.85
CA ALA A 18 8.13 -38.03 -26.56
C ALA A 18 7.78 -37.61 -25.12
N TRP A 19 8.77 -37.53 -24.20
CA TRP A 19 8.57 -37.09 -22.82
C TRP A 19 8.86 -35.61 -22.60
N SER A 20 9.33 -34.90 -23.61
CA SER A 20 9.40 -33.46 -23.59
C SER A 20 8.03 -32.85 -23.97
N THR A 21 6.99 -33.16 -23.22
CA THR A 21 5.77 -32.33 -23.27
C THR A 21 6.17 -30.93 -22.82
N PRO A 22 6.00 -29.89 -23.65
CA PRO A 22 6.22 -28.54 -23.16
C PRO A 22 5.34 -28.39 -21.94
N ALA A 23 5.93 -28.03 -20.80
CA ALA A 23 5.18 -27.67 -19.61
C ALA A 23 4.19 -26.59 -20.06
N ARG A 24 2.91 -26.95 -20.14
CA ARG A 24 1.84 -26.01 -20.51
C ARG A 24 1.87 -24.95 -19.40
N SER A 25 2.47 -23.82 -19.73
CA SER A 25 2.44 -22.67 -18.83
C SER A 25 0.97 -22.43 -18.49
N ALA A 26 0.61 -22.65 -17.23
CA ALA A 26 -0.73 -22.33 -16.78
C ALA A 26 -0.99 -20.85 -17.13
N SER A 27 -2.19 -20.54 -17.61
CA SER A 27 -2.55 -19.15 -17.86
C SER A 27 -2.39 -18.36 -16.56
N PRO A 28 -1.81 -17.15 -16.61
CA PRO A 28 -1.67 -16.31 -15.42
C PRO A 28 -3.01 -16.12 -14.72
N ILE A 29 -2.99 -16.19 -13.40
CA ILE A 29 -4.18 -16.00 -12.56
C ILE A 29 -4.56 -14.52 -12.57
N PRO A 30 -5.75 -14.14 -13.04
CA PRO A 30 -6.20 -12.76 -12.98
C PRO A 30 -6.44 -12.34 -11.54
N MET A 31 -5.88 -11.19 -11.14
CA MET A 31 -5.98 -10.67 -9.78
C MET A 31 -6.18 -9.16 -9.81
N LYS A 32 -7.26 -8.69 -9.19
CA LYS A 32 -7.47 -7.25 -8.95
C LYS A 32 -6.72 -6.83 -7.70
N THR A 33 -6.04 -5.70 -7.78
CA THR A 33 -5.29 -5.11 -6.67
C THR A 33 -5.68 -3.63 -6.53
N ALA A 34 -5.69 -3.10 -5.31
CA ALA A 34 -6.16 -1.75 -5.01
C ALA A 34 -5.03 -0.89 -4.45
N TRP A 35 -4.83 0.30 -5.01
CA TRP A 35 -3.68 1.16 -4.72
C TRP A 35 -4.07 2.63 -4.67
N LEU A 36 -3.27 3.40 -3.93
CA LEU A 36 -3.30 4.86 -3.96
C LEU A 36 -2.47 5.39 -5.14
N GLY A 37 -2.64 6.65 -5.48
CA GLY A 37 -1.80 7.33 -6.48
C GLY A 37 -0.50 7.87 -5.89
N GLU A 38 0.17 7.11 -5.05
CA GLU A 38 1.30 7.52 -4.22
C GLU A 38 2.55 6.66 -4.51
N HIS A 39 3.65 6.99 -3.86
CA HIS A 39 4.96 6.40 -4.13
C HIS A 39 5.04 4.89 -3.86
N GLU A 40 4.32 4.37 -2.87
CA GLU A 40 4.28 2.94 -2.57
C GLU A 40 3.70 2.09 -3.69
N THR A 41 2.83 2.67 -4.51
CA THR A 41 2.25 2.02 -5.70
C THR A 41 3.28 1.80 -6.80
N PHE A 42 4.35 2.58 -6.80
CA PHE A 42 5.37 2.54 -7.85
C PHE A 42 6.00 1.15 -8.01
N ALA A 43 6.31 0.48 -6.92
CA ALA A 43 6.97 -0.84 -6.98
C ALA A 43 6.10 -1.87 -7.72
N VAL A 44 4.81 -1.93 -7.43
CA VAL A 44 3.87 -2.86 -8.08
C VAL A 44 3.59 -2.46 -9.53
N TRP A 45 3.41 -1.16 -9.78
CA TRP A 45 3.28 -0.64 -11.13
C TRP A 45 4.52 -1.00 -11.99
N TYR A 46 5.71 -0.79 -11.44
CA TYR A 46 6.97 -1.09 -12.14
C TYR A 46 7.11 -2.59 -12.41
N ALA A 47 6.81 -3.45 -11.43
CA ALA A 47 6.82 -4.88 -11.60
C ALA A 47 5.88 -5.33 -12.75
N LYS A 48 4.68 -4.74 -12.81
CA LYS A 48 3.73 -4.98 -13.89
C LYS A 48 4.27 -4.50 -15.25
N GLN A 49 4.90 -3.30 -15.31
CA GLN A 49 5.50 -2.79 -16.56
C GLN A 49 6.64 -3.70 -17.07
N LYS A 50 7.35 -4.37 -16.16
CA LYS A 50 8.41 -5.33 -16.48
C LYS A 50 7.89 -6.73 -16.81
N GLY A 51 6.60 -7.00 -16.61
CA GLY A 51 6.01 -8.33 -16.81
C GLY A 51 6.32 -9.33 -15.70
N TRP A 52 6.88 -8.89 -14.57
CA TRP A 52 7.21 -9.76 -13.43
C TRP A 52 5.98 -10.40 -12.79
N ASP A 53 4.81 -9.75 -12.87
CA ASP A 53 3.55 -10.35 -12.50
C ASP A 53 3.25 -11.61 -13.33
N LYS A 54 3.43 -11.52 -14.66
CA LYS A 54 3.24 -12.65 -15.57
C LYS A 54 4.25 -13.77 -15.32
N GLU A 55 5.51 -13.41 -15.08
CA GLU A 55 6.57 -14.37 -14.72
C GLU A 55 6.23 -15.09 -13.39
N ALA A 56 5.60 -14.40 -12.47
CA ALA A 56 5.08 -14.96 -11.21
C ALA A 56 3.75 -15.74 -11.38
N GLY A 57 3.23 -15.87 -12.59
CA GLY A 57 1.97 -16.55 -12.88
C GLY A 57 0.73 -15.74 -12.53
N LEU A 58 0.83 -14.42 -12.42
CA LEU A 58 -0.27 -13.51 -12.10
C LEU A 58 -0.59 -12.59 -13.29
N ASP A 59 -1.84 -12.14 -13.37
CA ASP A 59 -2.29 -11.08 -14.25
C ASP A 59 -2.94 -9.97 -13.44
N LEU A 60 -2.13 -8.99 -13.02
CA LEU A 60 -2.57 -7.93 -12.12
C LEU A 60 -3.41 -6.88 -12.85
N THR A 61 -4.59 -6.59 -12.32
CA THR A 61 -5.37 -5.40 -12.65
C THR A 61 -5.27 -4.42 -11.48
N MET A 62 -4.66 -3.26 -11.69
CA MET A 62 -4.47 -2.24 -10.65
C MET A 62 -5.65 -1.28 -10.64
N LEU A 63 -6.42 -1.28 -9.56
CA LEU A 63 -7.49 -0.33 -9.30
C LEU A 63 -6.94 0.85 -8.50
N ARG A 64 -7.27 2.07 -8.90
CA ARG A 64 -6.83 3.29 -8.22
C ARG A 64 -7.93 3.85 -7.33
N PHE A 65 -7.55 4.23 -6.12
CA PHE A 65 -8.41 4.87 -5.13
C PHE A 65 -7.78 6.18 -4.62
N ASP A 66 -8.61 7.08 -4.11
CA ASP A 66 -8.18 8.39 -3.62
C ASP A 66 -7.79 8.39 -2.12
N SER A 67 -8.13 7.33 -1.38
CA SER A 67 -7.76 7.18 0.02
C SER A 67 -7.73 5.72 0.47
N GLY A 68 -6.93 5.41 1.49
CA GLY A 68 -6.89 4.08 2.11
C GLY A 68 -8.24 3.68 2.72
N LYS A 69 -9.03 4.64 3.20
CA LYS A 69 -10.40 4.40 3.63
C LYS A 69 -11.27 3.90 2.49
N ALA A 70 -11.22 4.55 1.32
CA ALA A 70 -11.98 4.13 0.14
C ALA A 70 -11.57 2.74 -0.36
N ILE A 71 -10.29 2.37 -0.25
CA ILE A 71 -9.81 1.02 -0.54
C ILE A 71 -10.54 -0.01 0.34
N VAL A 72 -10.53 0.19 1.66
CA VAL A 72 -11.13 -0.73 2.63
C VAL A 72 -12.65 -0.81 2.45
N GLU A 73 -13.33 0.31 2.25
CA GLU A 73 -14.78 0.35 2.01
C GLU A 73 -15.16 -0.31 0.68
N GLY A 74 -14.26 -0.24 -0.31
CA GLY A 74 -14.47 -0.77 -1.65
C GLY A 74 -14.24 -2.28 -1.80
N VAL A 75 -13.78 -3.01 -0.79
CA VAL A 75 -13.38 -4.43 -0.93
C VAL A 75 -14.48 -5.30 -1.53
N LEU A 76 -15.71 -5.19 -1.06
CA LEU A 76 -16.82 -5.99 -1.55
C LEU A 76 -17.35 -5.53 -2.92
N ALA A 77 -17.27 -4.23 -3.21
CA ALA A 77 -17.78 -3.67 -4.45
C ALA A 77 -16.86 -3.91 -5.65
N TYR A 78 -15.55 -3.91 -5.42
CA TYR A 78 -14.54 -4.00 -6.48
C TYR A 78 -13.87 -5.36 -6.56
N ASP A 79 -14.08 -6.24 -5.56
CA ASP A 79 -13.55 -7.61 -5.55
C ASP A 79 -12.04 -7.65 -5.79
N TRP A 80 -11.28 -6.82 -5.06
CA TRP A 80 -9.83 -6.85 -5.07
C TRP A 80 -9.28 -7.83 -4.02
N ALA A 81 -8.19 -8.49 -4.35
CA ALA A 81 -7.56 -9.51 -3.50
C ALA A 81 -6.43 -8.97 -2.62
N ILE A 82 -5.67 -8.00 -3.10
CA ILE A 82 -4.54 -7.39 -2.40
C ILE A 82 -4.62 -5.87 -2.56
N ALA A 83 -4.27 -5.16 -1.50
CA ALA A 83 -4.24 -3.70 -1.53
C ALA A 83 -3.05 -3.15 -0.73
N GLY A 84 -2.61 -1.93 -1.09
CA GLY A 84 -1.69 -1.12 -0.31
C GLY A 84 -2.38 0.14 0.19
N CYS A 85 -2.28 0.40 1.50
CA CYS A 85 -2.81 1.62 2.10
C CYS A 85 -2.07 1.94 3.40
N GLY A 86 -2.23 3.16 3.90
CA GLY A 86 -1.65 3.58 5.18
C GLY A 86 -2.10 2.72 6.36
N ALA A 87 -1.31 2.76 7.44
CA ALA A 87 -1.49 1.90 8.61
C ALA A 87 -2.88 2.01 9.27
N VAL A 88 -3.46 3.21 9.37
CA VAL A 88 -4.75 3.41 10.08
C VAL A 88 -5.91 2.69 9.37
N PRO A 89 -6.14 2.86 8.06
CA PRO A 89 -7.14 2.08 7.35
C PRO A 89 -6.91 0.56 7.44
N ALA A 90 -5.66 0.11 7.28
CA ALA A 90 -5.30 -1.31 7.36
C ALA A 90 -5.60 -1.91 8.74
N LEU A 91 -5.19 -1.24 9.83
CA LEU A 91 -5.47 -1.67 11.20
C LEU A 91 -6.97 -1.67 11.52
N THR A 92 -7.70 -0.63 11.08
CA THR A 92 -9.15 -0.57 11.29
C THR A 92 -9.87 -1.72 10.59
N ALA A 93 -9.45 -2.08 9.38
CA ALA A 93 -10.01 -3.19 8.64
C ALA A 93 -9.66 -4.55 9.27
N ALA A 94 -8.42 -4.74 9.71
CA ALA A 94 -7.97 -5.96 10.38
C ALA A 94 -8.68 -6.16 11.71
N LEU A 95 -8.85 -5.11 12.52
CA LEU A 95 -9.59 -5.18 13.79
C LEU A 95 -11.08 -5.48 13.61
N SER A 96 -11.64 -5.21 12.44
CA SER A 96 -13.03 -5.57 12.09
C SER A 96 -13.13 -6.91 11.35
N GLU A 97 -12.06 -7.71 11.34
CA GLU A 97 -11.97 -9.05 10.72
C GLU A 97 -12.36 -9.05 9.23
N ARG A 98 -12.14 -7.92 8.55
CA ARG A 98 -12.45 -7.78 7.11
C ARG A 98 -11.27 -8.12 6.22
N LEU A 99 -10.06 -7.90 6.69
CA LEU A 99 -8.83 -8.02 5.94
C LEU A 99 -7.70 -8.52 6.86
N ASP A 100 -6.75 -9.23 6.28
CA ASP A 100 -5.51 -9.64 6.93
C ASP A 100 -4.35 -8.74 6.48
N ILE A 101 -3.50 -8.33 7.41
CA ILE A 101 -2.25 -7.62 7.11
C ILE A 101 -1.18 -8.66 6.83
N ILE A 102 -0.77 -8.79 5.57
CA ILE A 102 0.20 -9.80 5.14
C ILE A 102 1.64 -9.29 5.07
N ALA A 103 1.84 -7.98 4.97
CA ALA A 103 3.17 -7.37 4.90
C ALA A 103 3.13 -5.88 5.26
N VAL A 104 4.28 -5.35 5.68
CA VAL A 104 4.57 -3.92 5.76
C VAL A 104 5.43 -3.56 4.55
N ALA A 105 4.90 -2.70 3.67
CA ALA A 105 5.56 -2.36 2.41
C ALA A 105 6.65 -1.29 2.57
N ASN A 106 6.44 -0.31 3.46
CA ASN A 106 7.34 0.81 3.69
C ASN A 106 7.18 1.39 5.10
N ASP A 107 8.19 2.12 5.54
CA ASP A 107 8.15 2.91 6.77
C ASP A 107 7.79 4.36 6.45
N GLU A 108 6.62 4.80 6.94
CA GLU A 108 6.11 6.15 6.76
C GLU A 108 6.30 7.05 7.99
N SER A 109 7.08 6.64 8.97
CA SER A 109 7.27 7.39 10.23
C SER A 109 7.77 8.81 10.01
N ALA A 110 8.52 9.07 8.94
CA ALA A 110 9.03 10.38 8.53
C ALA A 110 8.26 11.00 7.34
N ALA A 111 7.23 10.34 6.81
CA ALA A 111 6.54 10.79 5.59
C ALA A 111 5.29 11.65 5.89
N ASN A 112 4.67 11.46 7.05
CA ASN A 112 3.51 12.26 7.44
C ASN A 112 3.95 13.64 7.93
N ALA A 113 3.40 14.69 7.35
CA ALA A 113 3.69 16.07 7.70
C ALA A 113 2.44 16.95 7.71
N LEU A 114 2.42 17.95 8.58
CA LEU A 114 1.46 19.04 8.54
C LEU A 114 2.07 20.22 7.77
N TYR A 115 1.44 20.61 6.69
CA TYR A 115 1.89 21.74 5.87
C TYR A 115 1.18 23.02 6.27
N VAL A 116 1.94 24.09 6.40
CA VAL A 116 1.45 25.43 6.64
C VAL A 116 2.10 26.41 5.66
N ARG A 117 1.49 27.57 5.45
CA ARG A 117 2.12 28.65 4.68
C ARG A 117 3.43 29.09 5.33
N ALA A 118 4.40 29.52 4.53
CA ALA A 118 5.70 29.97 5.01
C ALA A 118 5.63 31.21 5.93
N ASP A 119 4.55 32.01 5.81
CA ASP A 119 4.26 33.17 6.65
C ASP A 119 3.36 32.84 7.83
N SER A 120 3.10 31.59 8.12
CA SER A 120 2.22 31.16 9.22
C SER A 120 2.85 31.50 10.59
N PRO A 121 2.08 32.11 11.50
CA PRO A 121 2.56 32.37 12.86
C PRO A 121 2.86 31.09 13.65
N LEU A 122 2.33 29.93 13.23
CA LEU A 122 2.64 28.63 13.82
C LEU A 122 4.16 28.32 13.77
N LEU A 123 4.86 28.77 12.76
CA LEU A 123 6.29 28.48 12.55
C LEU A 123 7.20 29.25 13.54
N SER A 124 6.72 30.31 14.18
CA SER A 124 7.46 31.05 15.20
C SER A 124 7.33 30.49 16.61
N ILE A 125 6.44 29.49 16.81
CA ILE A 125 6.13 28.93 18.12
C ILE A 125 6.53 27.44 18.08
N LYS A 126 7.51 27.05 18.90
CA LYS A 126 8.03 25.69 18.93
C LYS A 126 8.27 25.24 20.38
N GLY A 127 8.01 23.97 20.67
CA GLY A 127 8.33 23.35 21.96
C GLY A 127 7.53 23.87 23.15
N THR A 128 6.31 24.33 22.96
CA THR A 128 5.42 24.79 24.04
C THR A 128 5.06 23.67 25.02
N ASN A 129 5.10 22.41 24.58
CA ASN A 129 5.02 21.24 25.44
C ASN A 129 6.43 20.65 25.62
N PRO A 130 7.00 20.67 26.84
CA PRO A 130 8.37 20.15 27.08
C PRO A 130 8.57 18.68 26.73
N ALA A 131 7.51 17.88 26.72
CA ALA A 131 7.56 16.47 26.28
C ALA A 131 7.74 16.32 24.77
N TYR A 132 7.49 17.39 24.01
CA TYR A 132 7.54 17.42 22.55
C TYR A 132 8.24 18.70 22.06
N PRO A 133 9.56 18.86 22.30
CA PRO A 133 10.29 20.12 22.09
C PRO A 133 10.37 20.53 20.61
N ASP A 134 10.14 19.60 19.69
CA ASP A 134 10.21 19.83 18.26
C ASP A 134 8.87 20.09 17.58
N ILE A 135 7.78 20.06 18.34
CA ILE A 135 6.41 20.33 17.82
C ILE A 135 6.18 21.84 17.73
N TYR A 136 5.65 22.26 16.59
CA TYR A 136 5.25 23.64 16.33
C TYR A 136 3.81 23.93 16.72
N GLY A 137 3.55 25.18 17.14
CA GLY A 137 2.23 25.68 17.54
C GLY A 137 1.99 25.65 19.05
N ASP A 138 0.91 26.30 19.44
CA ASP A 138 0.32 26.26 20.78
C ASP A 138 -1.21 26.30 20.69
N GLN A 139 -1.89 26.24 21.85
CA GLN A 139 -3.36 26.29 21.89
C GLN A 139 -3.92 27.57 21.28
N ALA A 140 -3.29 28.71 21.55
CA ALA A 140 -3.80 30.02 21.11
C ALA A 140 -3.72 30.19 19.59
N THR A 141 -2.67 29.69 18.98
CA THR A 141 -2.45 29.78 17.52
C THR A 141 -3.20 28.73 16.71
N VAL A 142 -3.57 27.59 17.33
CA VAL A 142 -4.19 26.46 16.62
C VAL A 142 -5.71 26.42 16.81
N LYS A 143 -6.22 26.81 17.99
CA LYS A 143 -7.66 26.77 18.27
C LYS A 143 -8.48 27.56 17.25
N GLY A 144 -9.55 26.95 16.74
CA GLY A 144 -10.45 27.51 15.75
C GLY A 144 -9.92 27.51 14.32
N LYS A 145 -8.70 27.03 14.07
CA LYS A 145 -8.16 26.90 12.70
C LYS A 145 -8.90 25.84 11.90
N GLU A 146 -8.86 25.98 10.59
CA GLU A 146 -9.30 24.97 9.65
C GLU A 146 -8.11 24.12 9.21
N ILE A 147 -8.28 22.80 9.25
CA ILE A 147 -7.26 21.84 8.91
C ILE A 147 -7.85 20.87 7.87
N LEU A 148 -7.24 20.82 6.70
CA LEU A 148 -7.64 19.92 5.64
C LEU A 148 -6.89 18.59 5.79
N CYS A 149 -7.63 17.53 6.02
CA CYS A 149 -7.06 16.17 5.98
C CYS A 149 -8.13 15.14 5.61
N PRO A 150 -7.75 14.01 4.99
CA PRO A 150 -8.68 12.91 4.72
C PRO A 150 -9.02 12.18 6.03
N LYS A 151 -10.28 12.23 6.45
CA LYS A 151 -10.72 11.55 7.70
C LYS A 151 -10.58 10.02 7.62
N GLY A 152 -10.16 9.40 8.72
CA GLY A 152 -9.98 7.96 8.83
C GLY A 152 -8.69 7.43 8.15
N THR A 153 -7.70 8.29 7.97
CA THR A 153 -6.39 7.96 7.40
C THR A 153 -5.26 8.16 8.41
N SER A 154 -4.04 7.77 8.05
CA SER A 154 -2.83 8.03 8.85
C SER A 154 -2.59 9.53 9.07
N ALA A 155 -2.90 10.37 8.06
CA ALA A 155 -2.83 11.83 8.17
C ALA A 155 -3.79 12.38 9.23
N HIS A 156 -5.02 11.85 9.28
CA HIS A 156 -6.00 12.22 10.32
C HIS A 156 -5.52 11.83 11.72
N TYR A 157 -4.98 10.64 11.88
CA TYR A 157 -4.40 10.20 13.15
C TYR A 157 -3.24 11.09 13.58
N MET A 158 -2.31 11.42 12.67
CA MET A 158 -1.19 12.31 12.95
C MET A 158 -1.66 13.70 13.37
N MET A 159 -2.67 14.28 12.69
CA MET A 159 -3.29 15.55 13.08
C MET A 159 -3.86 15.48 14.51
N ALA A 160 -4.61 14.43 14.83
CA ALA A 160 -5.19 14.25 16.16
C ALA A 160 -4.10 14.11 17.25
N ALA A 161 -3.02 13.39 16.96
CA ALA A 161 -1.86 13.26 17.84
C ALA A 161 -1.15 14.61 18.07
N TRP A 162 -0.99 15.40 17.00
CA TRP A 162 -0.44 16.76 17.09
C TRP A 162 -1.32 17.66 17.94
N LEU A 163 -2.63 17.70 17.73
CA LEU A 163 -3.58 18.47 18.56
C LEU A 163 -3.46 18.06 20.04
N LYS A 164 -3.43 16.76 20.31
CA LYS A 164 -3.27 16.23 21.67
C LYS A 164 -1.96 16.67 22.33
N SER A 165 -0.86 16.74 21.58
CA SER A 165 0.43 17.22 22.09
C SER A 165 0.40 18.68 22.52
N LEU A 166 -0.53 19.46 21.96
CA LEU A 166 -0.79 20.87 22.30
C LEU A 166 -1.92 21.02 23.35
N GLY A 167 -2.50 19.93 23.86
CA GLY A 167 -3.61 19.95 24.80
C GLY A 167 -4.96 20.32 24.16
N LEU A 168 -5.10 20.09 22.84
CA LEU A 168 -6.31 20.31 22.06
C LEU A 168 -6.94 18.98 21.61
N GLU A 169 -8.21 19.06 21.24
CA GLU A 169 -8.98 17.96 20.61
C GLU A 169 -9.52 18.39 19.25
N GLU A 170 -10.03 17.46 18.45
CA GLU A 170 -10.61 17.78 17.12
C GLU A 170 -11.75 18.81 17.20
N LYS A 171 -12.55 18.79 18.26
CA LYS A 171 -13.62 19.78 18.47
C LYS A 171 -13.13 21.22 18.60
N ASP A 172 -11.85 21.44 18.89
CA ASP A 172 -11.22 22.76 19.03
C ASP A 172 -10.80 23.37 17.68
N VAL A 173 -10.90 22.61 16.60
CA VAL A 173 -10.56 23.00 15.22
C VAL A 173 -11.69 22.65 14.26
N ARG A 174 -11.59 23.06 13.00
CA ARG A 174 -12.48 22.63 11.91
C ARG A 174 -11.71 21.67 11.00
N VAL A 175 -12.20 20.41 10.86
CA VAL A 175 -11.58 19.37 10.03
C VAL A 175 -12.49 19.01 8.87
#